data_677332fb05289f25abd92db0c5ad344d
#
_entry.id   677332fb05289f25abd92db0c5ad344d
#
_cell.length_a   1.000
_cell.length_b   1.000
_cell.length_c   1.000
_cell.angle_alpha   90.00
_cell.angle_beta   90.00
_cell.angle_gamma   90.00
#
_symmetry.space_group_name_H-M   'P 1'
#
loop_
_entity.id
_entity.type
_entity.pdbx_description
1 polymer ?
#
loop_
_entity_poly.entity_id
_entity_poly.type
_entity_poly.pdbx_seq_one_letter_code
_entity_poly.pdbx_strand_id
1 'polypeptide(L)'
;MKKIYSIYFLLGLFITAFYSCGEDLTPVGPDIAEITHFRNDGPYLFYENGKLKILEVTKENTLNIREESGLPAGLKLDVYSDDNQLLFQVPINKIENFERPAWEDRTEYAKTFAVSDLHGRFDLFAAILKTGEVINDKYEWIYGSNHLVIDGDIFDRGADVLPILWLIYKLEFEAKAVGGRVTTILGDHEEMIMRDNLKYTYAKYNTLSQRAMNMTYGKMWGLTNVMGNWLRSKNTIQIVGENLYVHAGLSKVFMEREETIPEINELVSKSIYLSKEERKNNIRILPISFIVIVITVRCGIVEWLRLAVSTVR
;
A
#
# COMPACT_ATOMS: atom_id res chain seq x y z
N MET A 1 3.89 16.52 -75.77
CA MET A 1 4.48 17.20 -74.60
C MET A 1 3.71 16.70 -73.36
N LYS A 2 4.25 15.73 -72.63
CA LYS A 2 3.64 15.21 -71.40
C LYS A 2 4.33 15.87 -70.23
N LYS A 3 3.58 16.58 -69.39
CA LYS A 3 4.06 17.15 -68.14
C LYS A 3 4.07 16.04 -67.05
N ILE A 4 5.27 15.77 -66.52
CA ILE A 4 5.46 14.87 -65.38
C ILE A 4 5.35 15.73 -64.11
N TYR A 5 4.35 15.45 -63.27
CA TYR A 5 4.26 16.02 -61.94
C TYR A 5 5.01 15.09 -60.97
N SER A 6 6.08 15.65 -60.39
CA SER A 6 6.86 14.99 -59.35
C SER A 6 6.13 15.20 -58.00
N ILE A 7 5.61 14.15 -57.41
CA ILE A 7 5.02 14.16 -56.08
C ILE A 7 6.13 13.85 -55.09
N TYR A 8 6.54 14.88 -54.35
CA TYR A 8 7.42 14.68 -53.18
C TYR A 8 6.56 14.11 -52.02
N PHE A 9 6.81 12.84 -51.71
CA PHE A 9 6.28 12.20 -50.53
C PHE A 9 7.11 12.64 -49.34
N LEU A 10 6.60 13.58 -48.55
CA LEU A 10 7.19 13.95 -47.25
C LEU A 10 6.90 12.81 -46.29
N LEU A 11 7.87 11.94 -46.05
CA LEU A 11 7.85 10.94 -45.00
C LEU A 11 8.04 11.68 -43.67
N GLY A 12 6.94 12.07 -43.05
CA GLY A 12 6.95 12.56 -41.68
C GLY A 12 7.28 11.40 -40.74
N LEU A 13 8.53 11.40 -40.26
CA LEU A 13 8.95 10.51 -39.19
C LEU A 13 8.18 10.93 -37.92
N PHE A 14 7.05 10.27 -37.61
CA PHE A 14 6.48 10.32 -36.29
C PHE A 14 7.38 9.50 -35.39
N ILE A 15 8.35 10.16 -34.76
CA ILE A 15 9.02 9.63 -33.58
C ILE A 15 7.98 9.71 -32.46
N THR A 16 7.21 8.65 -32.25
CA THR A 16 6.50 8.45 -31.00
C THR A 16 7.57 8.20 -29.95
N ALA A 17 7.90 9.26 -29.23
CA ALA A 17 8.65 9.12 -28.00
C ALA A 17 7.79 8.26 -27.06
N PHE A 18 8.10 6.97 -26.98
CA PHE A 18 7.72 6.15 -25.85
C PHE A 18 8.45 6.75 -24.66
N TYR A 19 7.78 7.60 -23.92
CA TYR A 19 8.18 7.92 -22.57
C TYR A 19 8.05 6.60 -21.78
N SER A 20 9.14 5.87 -21.75
CA SER A 20 9.37 4.85 -20.76
C SER A 20 9.19 5.55 -19.41
N CYS A 21 8.23 5.08 -18.61
CA CYS A 21 8.07 5.47 -17.20
C CYS A 21 9.22 4.85 -16.39
N GLY A 22 10.44 5.05 -16.82
CA GLY A 22 11.69 4.55 -16.30
C GLY A 22 12.70 5.65 -16.03
N GLU A 23 12.24 6.90 -15.88
CA GLU A 23 13.10 7.90 -15.27
C GLU A 23 13.29 7.51 -13.83
N ASP A 24 14.53 7.28 -13.44
CA ASP A 24 14.99 7.26 -12.06
C ASP A 24 14.57 8.57 -11.41
N LEU A 25 13.34 8.61 -10.90
CA LEU A 25 12.89 9.69 -10.03
C LEU A 25 13.81 9.59 -8.80
N THR A 26 14.81 10.45 -8.76
CA THR A 26 15.57 10.68 -7.54
C THR A 26 14.54 10.90 -6.42
N PRO A 27 14.74 10.31 -5.23
CA PRO A 27 13.81 10.49 -4.13
C PRO A 27 13.52 11.98 -3.96
N VAL A 28 12.25 12.38 -4.10
CA VAL A 28 11.83 13.75 -3.86
C VAL A 28 11.80 13.95 -2.36
N GLY A 29 12.93 14.10 -1.76
CA GLY A 29 13.10 14.36 -0.35
C GLY A 29 14.39 15.13 -0.11
N PRO A 30 14.50 15.84 1.00
CA PRO A 30 15.75 16.51 1.36
C PRO A 30 16.87 15.49 1.48
N ASP A 31 18.06 15.87 1.09
CA ASP A 31 19.27 15.06 1.22
C ASP A 31 19.39 14.59 2.70
N ILE A 32 19.76 13.32 2.90
CA ILE A 32 19.98 12.75 4.24
C ILE A 32 20.95 13.61 5.06
N ALA A 33 21.91 14.27 4.40
CA ALA A 33 22.84 15.19 5.02
C ALA A 33 22.16 16.44 5.62
N GLU A 34 21.01 16.87 5.13
CA GLU A 34 20.26 18.03 5.60
C GLU A 34 19.31 17.71 6.75
N ILE A 35 18.96 16.42 6.95
CA ILE A 35 18.07 16.00 8.03
C ILE A 35 18.89 15.84 9.32
N THR A 36 19.17 16.94 9.98
CA THR A 36 19.88 16.94 11.26
C THR A 36 19.00 16.58 12.45
N HIS A 37 17.67 16.66 12.28
CA HIS A 37 16.67 16.43 13.32
C HIS A 37 15.63 15.41 12.88
N PHE A 38 15.05 14.70 13.83
CA PHE A 38 13.83 13.91 13.60
C PHE A 38 12.69 14.88 13.29
N ARG A 39 11.89 14.51 12.30
CA ARG A 39 10.59 15.15 12.10
C ARG A 39 9.53 14.39 12.90
N ASN A 40 8.38 15.03 13.07
CA ASN A 40 7.24 14.37 13.71
C ASN A 40 6.88 13.09 12.94
N ASP A 41 6.84 11.96 13.63
CA ASP A 41 6.57 10.65 13.06
C ASP A 41 6.10 9.67 14.12
N GLY A 42 5.30 8.70 13.70
CA GLY A 42 4.68 7.74 14.61
C GLY A 42 3.16 7.91 14.67
N PRO A 43 2.49 7.21 15.59
CA PRO A 43 3.06 6.21 16.48
C PRO A 43 3.41 4.89 15.78
N TYR A 44 4.54 4.30 16.15
CA TYR A 44 4.90 2.92 15.81
C TYR A 44 4.58 2.02 16.98
N LEU A 45 3.88 0.93 16.74
CA LEU A 45 3.51 -0.03 17.76
C LEU A 45 4.25 -1.34 17.54
N PHE A 46 4.90 -1.82 18.59
CA PHE A 46 5.58 -3.12 18.62
C PHE A 46 4.99 -3.96 19.74
N TYR A 47 4.58 -5.19 19.44
CA TYR A 47 4.03 -6.10 20.43
C TYR A 47 4.83 -7.39 20.46
N GLU A 48 5.35 -7.70 21.63
CA GLU A 48 6.16 -8.90 21.86
C GLU A 48 6.07 -9.34 23.32
N ASN A 49 5.94 -10.64 23.58
CA ASN A 49 5.93 -11.23 24.92
C ASN A 49 4.94 -10.56 25.89
N GLY A 50 3.74 -10.17 25.40
CA GLY A 50 2.73 -9.53 26.22
C GLY A 50 2.97 -8.05 26.52
N LYS A 51 4.00 -7.44 25.93
CA LYS A 51 4.32 -6.01 26.07
C LYS A 51 4.05 -5.26 24.80
N LEU A 52 3.36 -4.13 24.92
CA LEU A 52 3.13 -3.18 23.84
C LEU A 52 4.07 -2.00 24.01
N LYS A 53 5.00 -1.84 23.09
CA LYS A 53 5.91 -0.69 23.02
C LYS A 53 5.37 0.29 21.98
N ILE A 54 5.22 1.55 22.37
CA ILE A 54 4.76 2.66 21.52
C ILE A 54 5.92 3.64 21.36
N LEU A 55 6.27 3.93 20.12
CA LEU A 55 7.38 4.81 19.75
C LEU A 55 6.85 5.98 18.92
N GLU A 56 7.16 7.19 19.33
CA GLU A 56 6.74 8.43 18.67
C GLU A 56 7.91 9.42 18.61
N VAL A 57 8.00 10.19 17.54
CA VAL A 57 8.85 11.37 17.48
C VAL A 57 7.96 12.59 17.62
N THR A 58 8.23 13.40 18.65
CA THR A 58 7.45 14.62 18.94
C THR A 58 7.93 15.79 18.09
N LYS A 59 7.13 16.86 18.09
CA LYS A 59 7.47 18.12 17.41
C LYS A 59 8.77 18.78 17.91
N GLU A 60 9.18 18.45 19.12
CA GLU A 60 10.45 18.91 19.71
C GLU A 60 11.64 18.03 19.28
N ASN A 61 11.45 17.16 18.27
CA ASN A 61 12.43 16.16 17.83
C ASN A 61 12.87 15.19 18.95
N THR A 62 11.98 14.97 19.92
CA THR A 62 12.23 14.07 21.04
C THR A 62 11.65 12.71 20.73
N LEU A 63 12.48 11.68 20.83
CA LEU A 63 12.04 10.30 20.77
C LEU A 63 11.34 9.93 22.09
N ASN A 64 10.04 9.64 22.01
CA ASN A 64 9.24 9.17 23.12
C ASN A 64 8.96 7.68 22.96
N ILE A 65 9.31 6.91 23.98
CA ILE A 65 9.08 5.47 24.02
C ILE A 65 8.35 5.15 25.31
N ARG A 66 7.18 4.50 25.21
CA ARG A 66 6.44 3.99 26.36
C ARG A 66 6.11 2.53 26.18
N GLU A 67 6.00 1.80 27.29
CA GLU A 67 5.64 0.39 27.32
C GLU A 67 4.38 0.19 28.17
N GLU A 68 3.51 -0.68 27.68
CA GLU A 68 2.27 -1.09 28.31
C GLU A 68 2.23 -2.61 28.46
N SER A 69 1.53 -3.10 29.46
CA SER A 69 1.27 -4.53 29.64
C SER A 69 0.04 -4.93 28.83
N GLY A 70 0.25 -5.51 27.65
CA GLY A 70 -0.83 -5.82 26.72
C GLY A 70 -1.44 -4.58 26.05
N LEU A 71 -2.64 -4.73 25.50
CA LEU A 71 -3.41 -3.63 24.93
C LEU A 71 -4.29 -2.97 26.00
N PRO A 72 -4.00 -1.71 26.39
CA PRO A 72 -4.86 -1.01 27.35
C PRO A 72 -6.27 -0.80 26.79
N ALA A 73 -7.29 -1.01 27.63
CA ALA A 73 -8.67 -0.78 27.23
C ALA A 73 -8.88 0.68 26.80
N GLY A 74 -9.45 0.86 25.61
CA GLY A 74 -9.76 2.18 25.07
C GLY A 74 -8.53 3.02 24.67
N LEU A 75 -7.37 2.38 24.46
CA LEU A 75 -6.18 3.07 23.97
C LEU A 75 -6.50 3.84 22.68
N LYS A 76 -6.22 5.14 22.71
CA LYS A 76 -6.25 6.02 21.53
C LYS A 76 -4.90 6.66 21.36
N LEU A 77 -4.48 6.81 20.11
CA LEU A 77 -3.22 7.43 19.75
C LEU A 77 -3.47 8.64 18.86
N ASP A 78 -2.74 9.70 19.11
CA ASP A 78 -2.76 10.88 18.26
C ASP A 78 -1.91 10.61 17.01
N VAL A 79 -2.45 10.96 15.85
CA VAL A 79 -1.75 10.84 14.56
C VAL A 79 -1.49 12.24 14.03
N TYR A 80 -0.21 12.52 13.76
CA TYR A 80 0.24 13.81 13.27
C TYR A 80 0.81 13.68 11.85
N SER A 81 0.68 14.75 11.06
CA SER A 81 1.41 14.90 9.79
C SER A 81 2.89 15.20 10.01
N ASP A 82 3.69 15.11 8.95
CA ASP A 82 5.12 15.45 8.98
C ASP A 82 5.38 16.90 9.40
N ASP A 83 4.47 17.82 9.09
CA ASP A 83 4.52 19.23 9.51
C ASP A 83 3.92 19.50 10.91
N ASN A 84 3.69 18.44 11.68
CA ASN A 84 3.26 18.47 13.06
C ASN A 84 1.82 18.98 13.30
N GLN A 85 0.92 18.78 12.37
CA GLN A 85 -0.51 19.01 12.59
C GLN A 85 -1.16 17.76 13.15
N LEU A 86 -1.92 17.88 14.23
CA LEU A 86 -2.78 16.80 14.70
C LEU A 86 -3.88 16.56 13.67
N LEU A 87 -3.88 15.37 13.08
CA LEU A 87 -4.84 15.00 12.05
C LEU A 87 -6.09 14.35 12.67
N PHE A 88 -5.89 13.28 13.42
CA PHE A 88 -6.99 12.54 14.06
C PHE A 88 -6.45 11.66 15.20
N GLN A 89 -7.39 11.11 15.96
CA GLN A 89 -7.10 10.04 16.91
C GLN A 89 -7.52 8.70 16.34
N VAL A 90 -6.67 7.69 16.52
CA VAL A 90 -6.97 6.31 16.14
C VAL A 90 -7.20 5.45 17.39
N PRO A 91 -8.39 4.84 17.54
CA PRO A 91 -8.63 3.84 18.58
C PRO A 91 -7.90 2.54 18.18
N ILE A 92 -7.10 2.00 19.10
CA ILE A 92 -6.40 0.75 18.86
C ILE A 92 -7.29 -0.41 19.32
N ASN A 93 -7.94 -1.05 18.35
CA ASN A 93 -8.89 -2.12 18.61
C ASN A 93 -8.25 -3.52 18.58
N LYS A 94 -7.07 -3.65 17.91
CA LYS A 94 -6.39 -4.92 17.70
C LYS A 94 -4.89 -4.70 17.47
N ILE A 95 -4.04 -5.53 18.06
CA ILE A 95 -2.57 -5.44 17.94
C ILE A 95 -1.92 -6.73 17.45
N GLU A 96 -2.66 -7.83 17.43
CA GLU A 96 -2.18 -9.15 16.99
C GLU A 96 -3.30 -9.97 16.37
N ASN A 97 -2.97 -11.14 15.83
CA ASN A 97 -3.95 -12.09 15.25
C ASN A 97 -4.82 -11.46 14.16
N PHE A 98 -4.21 -10.65 13.28
CA PHE A 98 -4.89 -10.12 12.11
C PHE A 98 -5.18 -11.27 11.13
N GLU A 99 -6.45 -11.45 10.84
CA GLU A 99 -6.90 -12.48 9.91
C GLU A 99 -6.82 -11.97 8.47
N ARG A 100 -6.37 -12.84 7.57
CA ARG A 100 -6.43 -12.55 6.14
C ARG A 100 -7.89 -12.59 5.69
N PRO A 101 -8.39 -11.56 5.00
CA PRO A 101 -9.73 -11.60 4.42
C PRO A 101 -9.82 -12.73 3.38
N ALA A 102 -11.01 -13.31 3.23
CA ALA A 102 -11.26 -14.24 2.14
C ALA A 102 -10.87 -13.58 0.80
N TRP A 103 -10.18 -14.31 -0.06
CA TRP A 103 -9.72 -13.82 -1.36
C TRP A 103 -10.89 -13.51 -2.31
N GLU A 104 -12.05 -14.07 -2.03
CA GLU A 104 -13.30 -13.86 -2.76
C GLU A 104 -14.42 -13.49 -1.77
N ASP A 105 -15.06 -12.38 -2.03
CA ASP A 105 -16.26 -11.91 -1.33
C ASP A 105 -17.29 -11.51 -2.38
N ARG A 106 -18.40 -12.23 -2.45
CA ARG A 106 -19.46 -11.99 -3.43
C ARG A 106 -20.47 -10.93 -2.99
N THR A 107 -20.19 -10.21 -1.92
CA THR A 107 -21.03 -9.09 -1.48
C THR A 107 -21.04 -7.99 -2.56
N GLU A 108 -22.24 -7.62 -2.98
CA GLU A 108 -22.44 -6.49 -3.88
C GLU A 108 -22.63 -5.22 -3.06
N TYR A 109 -21.83 -4.21 -3.35
CA TYR A 109 -21.94 -2.89 -2.74
C TYR A 109 -22.58 -1.92 -3.72
N ALA A 110 -23.48 -1.07 -3.21
CA ALA A 110 -24.17 -0.06 -4.06
C ALA A 110 -23.17 0.92 -4.70
N LYS A 111 -22.08 1.22 -3.99
CA LYS A 111 -20.99 2.06 -4.49
C LYS A 111 -19.66 1.48 -4.06
N THR A 112 -18.67 1.54 -4.95
CA THR A 112 -17.27 1.26 -4.66
C THR A 112 -16.43 2.45 -5.04
N PHE A 113 -15.59 2.90 -4.11
CA PHE A 113 -14.58 3.94 -4.33
C PHE A 113 -13.21 3.28 -4.30
N ALA A 114 -12.41 3.44 -5.35
CA ALA A 114 -11.08 2.85 -5.43
C ALA A 114 -10.02 3.94 -5.60
N VAL A 115 -8.92 3.80 -4.89
CA VAL A 115 -7.75 4.69 -4.97
C VAL A 115 -6.47 3.87 -4.82
N SER A 116 -5.40 4.29 -5.48
CA SER A 116 -4.10 3.64 -5.52
C SER A 116 -2.97 4.66 -5.47
N ASP A 117 -1.72 4.20 -5.31
CA ASP A 117 -0.49 5.01 -5.43
C ASP A 117 -0.45 6.24 -4.51
N LEU A 118 -0.72 6.01 -3.24
CA LEU A 118 -0.83 7.07 -2.22
C LEU A 118 0.53 7.67 -1.84
N HIS A 119 1.57 6.84 -1.86
CA HIS A 119 2.97 7.23 -1.70
C HIS A 119 3.23 8.30 -0.63
N GLY A 120 2.73 8.09 0.57
CA GLY A 120 2.94 9.01 1.69
C GLY A 120 2.34 10.40 1.49
N ARG A 121 1.37 10.59 0.56
CA ARG A 121 0.66 11.83 0.31
C ARG A 121 -0.69 11.85 1.02
N PHE A 122 -0.64 11.93 2.37
CA PHE A 122 -1.85 11.99 3.19
C PHE A 122 -2.78 13.13 2.81
N ASP A 123 -2.22 14.30 2.49
CA ASP A 123 -2.95 15.49 2.03
C ASP A 123 -3.88 15.19 0.85
N LEU A 124 -3.32 14.54 -0.19
CA LEU A 124 -4.09 14.15 -1.38
C LEU A 124 -5.08 13.03 -1.08
N PHE A 125 -4.65 12.01 -0.33
CA PHE A 125 -5.51 10.90 0.04
C PHE A 125 -6.74 11.38 0.79
N ALA A 126 -6.55 12.20 1.83
CA ALA A 126 -7.65 12.77 2.60
C ALA A 126 -8.57 13.65 1.75
N ALA A 127 -8.00 14.48 0.86
CA ALA A 127 -8.79 15.33 -0.03
C ALA A 127 -9.65 14.50 -1.00
N ILE A 128 -9.09 13.42 -1.56
CA ILE A 128 -9.80 12.48 -2.45
C ILE A 128 -10.95 11.80 -1.69
N LEU A 129 -10.70 11.27 -0.49
CA LEU A 129 -11.74 10.61 0.30
C LEU A 129 -12.85 11.56 0.77
N LYS A 130 -12.51 12.82 1.12
CA LYS A 130 -13.49 13.86 1.47
C LYS A 130 -14.34 14.24 0.26
N THR A 131 -13.72 14.46 -0.89
CA THR A 131 -14.42 14.80 -2.15
C THR A 131 -15.32 13.66 -2.60
N GLY A 132 -14.92 12.41 -2.38
CA GLY A 132 -15.71 11.21 -2.65
C GLY A 132 -16.78 10.91 -1.60
N GLU A 133 -16.94 11.78 -0.60
CA GLU A 133 -17.88 11.59 0.52
C GLU A 133 -17.68 10.24 1.24
N VAL A 134 -16.43 9.74 1.28
CA VAL A 134 -16.06 8.53 2.00
C VAL A 134 -15.83 8.85 3.48
N ILE A 135 -15.19 10.00 3.75
CA ILE A 135 -14.93 10.50 5.11
C ILE A 135 -15.39 11.95 5.26
N ASN A 136 -15.68 12.35 6.49
CA ASN A 136 -15.95 13.75 6.86
C ASN A 136 -14.64 14.51 7.19
N ASP A 137 -14.79 15.79 7.59
CA ASP A 137 -13.65 16.65 7.98
C ASP A 137 -12.90 16.17 9.22
N LYS A 138 -13.49 15.31 10.03
CA LYS A 138 -12.86 14.68 11.19
C LYS A 138 -12.21 13.32 10.87
N TYR A 139 -12.09 12.98 9.59
CA TYR A 139 -11.58 11.69 9.10
C TYR A 139 -12.39 10.48 9.62
N GLU A 140 -13.69 10.63 9.82
CA GLU A 140 -14.61 9.58 10.22
C GLU A 140 -15.34 9.03 8.99
N TRP A 141 -15.63 7.74 9.00
CA TRP A 141 -16.35 7.05 7.92
C TRP A 141 -17.79 7.55 7.79
N ILE A 142 -18.16 8.03 6.61
CA ILE A 142 -19.53 8.47 6.29
C ILE A 142 -20.11 7.78 5.04
N TYR A 143 -19.38 6.81 4.48
CA TYR A 143 -19.77 6.13 3.23
C TYR A 143 -20.84 5.05 3.44
N GLY A 144 -21.36 4.88 4.65
CA GLY A 144 -22.40 3.92 4.98
C GLY A 144 -21.96 2.47 4.73
N SER A 145 -22.85 1.66 4.16
CA SER A 145 -22.57 0.25 3.82
C SER A 145 -21.85 0.07 2.47
N ASN A 146 -21.16 1.08 1.97
CA ASN A 146 -20.43 1.01 0.71
C ASN A 146 -19.00 0.49 0.87
N HIS A 147 -18.26 0.42 -0.23
CA HIS A 147 -16.95 -0.21 -0.32
C HIS A 147 -15.87 0.80 -0.71
N LEU A 148 -14.79 0.84 0.07
CA LEU A 148 -13.55 1.54 -0.25
C LEU A 148 -12.46 0.51 -0.59
N VAL A 149 -11.74 0.73 -1.68
CA VAL A 149 -10.59 -0.08 -2.09
C VAL A 149 -9.34 0.80 -2.09
N ILE A 150 -8.32 0.34 -1.39
CA ILE A 150 -6.95 0.87 -1.42
C ILE A 150 -6.11 -0.15 -2.18
N ASP A 151 -5.75 0.17 -3.42
CA ASP A 151 -5.12 -0.78 -4.32
C ASP A 151 -3.59 -0.62 -4.38
N GLY A 152 -2.96 -0.65 -3.18
CA GLY A 152 -1.51 -0.68 -3.01
C GLY A 152 -0.79 0.67 -3.09
N ASP A 153 0.52 0.59 -2.93
CA ASP A 153 1.47 1.69 -3.02
C ASP A 153 1.19 2.84 -2.03
N ILE A 154 1.10 2.47 -0.77
CA ILE A 154 0.98 3.42 0.35
C ILE A 154 2.34 4.00 0.71
N PHE A 155 3.39 3.16 0.63
CA PHE A 155 4.75 3.49 1.02
C PHE A 155 5.51 4.33 0.00
N ASP A 156 6.67 4.81 0.47
CA ASP A 156 7.68 5.53 -0.29
C ASP A 156 7.30 6.95 -0.75
N ARG A 157 8.30 7.67 -1.25
CA ARG A 157 8.24 9.00 -1.87
C ARG A 157 7.81 10.14 -0.95
N GLY A 158 6.68 10.01 -0.24
CA GLY A 158 6.13 11.04 0.64
C GLY A 158 6.44 10.83 2.11
N ALA A 159 6.14 11.86 2.90
CA ALA A 159 6.50 11.92 4.31
C ALA A 159 5.43 11.38 5.28
N ASP A 160 4.19 11.16 4.81
CA ASP A 160 3.05 10.84 5.66
C ASP A 160 2.49 9.42 5.42
N VAL A 161 3.40 8.42 5.35
CA VAL A 161 3.02 7.01 5.19
C VAL A 161 2.22 6.51 6.40
N LEU A 162 2.70 6.77 7.63
CA LEU A 162 2.02 6.32 8.84
C LEU A 162 0.63 6.93 9.03
N PRO A 163 0.40 8.23 8.82
CA PRO A 163 -0.94 8.80 8.83
C PRO A 163 -1.91 8.10 7.88
N ILE A 164 -1.46 7.73 6.67
CA ILE A 164 -2.29 6.98 5.72
C ILE A 164 -2.63 5.59 6.28
N LEU A 165 -1.63 4.84 6.75
CA LEU A 165 -1.83 3.50 7.30
C LEU A 165 -2.80 3.51 8.49
N TRP A 166 -2.63 4.47 9.41
CA TRP A 166 -3.52 4.61 10.56
C TRP A 166 -4.93 5.03 10.17
N LEU A 167 -5.09 5.86 9.15
CA LEU A 167 -6.41 6.21 8.65
C LEU A 167 -7.10 4.98 8.05
N ILE A 168 -6.42 4.22 7.21
CA ILE A 168 -6.98 2.98 6.63
C ILE A 168 -7.37 1.99 7.72
N TYR A 169 -6.48 1.77 8.70
CA TYR A 169 -6.76 0.90 9.86
C TYR A 169 -8.03 1.34 10.61
N LYS A 170 -8.15 2.64 10.90
CA LYS A 170 -9.33 3.23 11.57
C LYS A 170 -10.60 2.99 10.74
N LEU A 171 -10.54 3.29 9.45
CA LEU A 171 -11.68 3.17 8.54
C LEU A 171 -12.14 1.70 8.35
N GLU A 172 -11.24 0.71 8.42
CA GLU A 172 -11.64 -0.71 8.38
C GLU A 172 -12.61 -1.07 9.52
N PHE A 173 -12.34 -0.58 10.74
CA PHE A 173 -13.23 -0.82 11.88
C PHE A 173 -14.52 -0.01 11.80
N GLU A 174 -14.46 1.24 11.41
CA GLU A 174 -15.62 2.11 11.29
C GLU A 174 -16.59 1.65 10.18
N ALA A 175 -16.07 1.30 9.00
CA ALA A 175 -16.84 0.76 7.91
C ALA A 175 -17.55 -0.53 8.31
N LYS A 176 -16.82 -1.47 8.92
CA LYS A 176 -17.35 -2.75 9.38
C LYS A 176 -18.50 -2.57 10.38
N ALA A 177 -18.43 -1.58 11.25
CA ALA A 177 -19.47 -1.31 12.27
C ALA A 177 -20.82 -0.93 11.66
N VAL A 178 -20.84 -0.41 10.41
CA VAL A 178 -22.06 0.02 9.70
C VAL A 178 -22.36 -0.81 8.45
N GLY A 179 -21.73 -1.99 8.33
CA GLY A 179 -21.93 -2.90 7.18
C GLY A 179 -21.19 -2.50 5.91
N GLY A 180 -20.31 -1.51 5.98
CA GLY A 180 -19.40 -1.14 4.91
C GLY A 180 -18.13 -1.99 4.91
N ARG A 181 -17.24 -1.71 3.97
CA ARG A 181 -16.00 -2.45 3.81
C ARG A 181 -14.85 -1.54 3.36
N VAL A 182 -13.67 -1.79 3.90
CA VAL A 182 -12.39 -1.33 3.33
C VAL A 182 -11.59 -2.55 2.91
N THR A 183 -11.15 -2.58 1.66
CA THR A 183 -10.25 -3.60 1.12
C THR A 183 -8.91 -2.94 0.85
N THR A 184 -7.84 -3.49 1.42
CA THR A 184 -6.47 -3.05 1.18
C THR A 184 -5.72 -4.14 0.44
N ILE A 185 -5.16 -3.81 -0.71
CA ILE A 185 -4.32 -4.68 -1.55
C ILE A 185 -2.86 -4.27 -1.36
N LEU A 186 -1.95 -5.24 -1.36
CA LEU A 186 -0.52 -4.96 -1.31
C LEU A 186 -0.01 -4.59 -2.71
N GLY A 187 0.70 -3.47 -2.82
CA GLY A 187 1.45 -3.06 -4.00
C GLY A 187 2.91 -3.49 -3.94
N ASP A 188 3.69 -3.16 -4.98
CA ASP A 188 5.10 -3.50 -5.04
C ASP A 188 5.95 -2.64 -4.08
N HIS A 189 5.51 -1.44 -3.72
CA HIS A 189 6.18 -0.62 -2.72
C HIS A 189 6.03 -1.16 -1.30
N GLU A 190 4.90 -1.77 -0.93
CA GLU A 190 4.79 -2.54 0.31
C GLU A 190 5.78 -3.69 0.34
N GLU A 191 5.88 -4.44 -0.77
CA GLU A 191 6.85 -5.52 -0.90
C GLU A 191 8.28 -5.02 -0.82
N MET A 192 8.61 -3.91 -1.48
CA MET A 192 9.95 -3.32 -1.46
C MET A 192 10.38 -3.00 -0.03
N ILE A 193 9.56 -2.27 0.74
CA ILE A 193 9.87 -1.91 2.13
C ILE A 193 10.05 -3.15 2.99
N MET A 194 9.14 -4.11 2.93
CA MET A 194 9.20 -5.33 3.74
C MET A 194 10.41 -6.21 3.42
N ARG A 195 10.99 -6.05 2.23
CA ARG A 195 12.23 -6.70 1.77
C ARG A 195 13.48 -5.88 2.03
N ASP A 196 13.37 -4.78 2.73
CA ASP A 196 14.46 -3.85 3.00
C ASP A 196 15.07 -3.22 1.73
N ASN A 197 14.27 -3.10 0.66
CA ASN A 197 14.63 -2.33 -0.52
C ASN A 197 14.13 -0.89 -0.35
N LEU A 198 15.02 -0.04 0.12
CA LEU A 198 14.72 1.33 0.56
C LEU A 198 15.00 2.38 -0.52
N LYS A 199 15.02 1.99 -1.80
CA LYS A 199 15.43 2.85 -2.92
C LYS A 199 14.61 4.15 -3.00
N TYR A 200 13.32 4.10 -2.68
CA TYR A 200 12.39 5.22 -2.82
C TYR A 200 11.91 5.77 -1.47
N THR A 201 12.47 5.26 -0.37
CA THR A 201 12.05 5.62 0.98
C THR A 201 12.40 7.06 1.30
N TYR A 202 11.43 7.81 1.81
CA TYR A 202 11.66 9.18 2.25
C TYR A 202 12.71 9.24 3.37
N ALA A 203 13.65 10.17 3.29
CA ALA A 203 14.87 10.17 4.11
C ALA A 203 14.62 10.16 5.62
N LYS A 204 13.54 10.78 6.11
CA LYS A 204 13.20 10.80 7.55
C LYS A 204 13.06 9.40 8.13
N TYR A 205 12.48 8.47 7.38
CA TYR A 205 12.23 7.10 7.85
C TYR A 205 13.51 6.31 8.07
N ASN A 206 14.49 6.48 7.18
CA ASN A 206 15.80 5.86 7.34
C ASN A 206 16.55 6.45 8.55
N THR A 207 16.46 7.77 8.74
CA THR A 207 17.06 8.44 9.90
C THR A 207 16.43 7.97 11.21
N LEU A 208 15.10 7.93 11.26
CA LEU A 208 14.34 7.47 12.42
C LEU A 208 14.68 6.03 12.80
N SER A 209 14.58 5.10 11.85
CA SER A 209 14.80 3.68 12.10
C SER A 209 16.20 3.39 12.62
N GLN A 210 17.21 4.03 12.06
CA GLN A 210 18.60 3.88 12.51
C GLN A 210 18.81 4.47 13.90
N ARG A 211 18.32 5.68 14.17
CA ARG A 211 18.54 6.37 15.45
C ARG A 211 17.67 5.82 16.59
N ALA A 212 16.40 5.50 16.31
CA ALA A 212 15.46 5.05 17.33
C ALA A 212 15.57 3.55 17.62
N MET A 213 15.85 2.73 16.61
CA MET A 213 15.77 1.28 16.70
C MET A 213 17.06 0.56 16.32
N ASN A 214 18.08 1.30 15.87
CA ASN A 214 19.36 0.74 15.40
C ASN A 214 19.16 -0.37 14.34
N MET A 215 18.23 -0.15 13.41
CA MET A 215 17.91 -1.06 12.33
C MET A 215 17.53 -0.31 11.07
N THR A 216 17.42 -1.00 9.95
CA THR A 216 16.90 -0.44 8.71
C THR A 216 15.38 -0.22 8.78
N TYR A 217 14.86 0.71 7.98
CA TYR A 217 13.42 1.00 7.96
C TYR A 217 12.58 -0.24 7.59
N GLY A 218 13.04 -1.05 6.64
CA GLY A 218 12.34 -2.28 6.26
C GLY A 218 12.23 -3.28 7.42
N LYS A 219 13.27 -3.40 8.25
CA LYS A 219 13.26 -4.29 9.43
C LYS A 219 12.31 -3.81 10.52
N MET A 220 12.02 -2.50 10.59
CA MET A 220 11.02 -1.99 11.54
C MET A 220 9.62 -2.59 11.31
N TRP A 221 9.32 -3.03 10.08
CA TRP A 221 8.04 -3.65 9.71
C TRP A 221 8.00 -5.17 9.96
N GLY A 222 8.93 -5.65 10.79
CA GLY A 222 9.05 -7.07 11.16
C GLY A 222 7.85 -7.62 11.97
N LEU A 223 8.03 -8.87 12.46
CA LEU A 223 6.95 -9.64 13.12
C LEU A 223 6.42 -9.01 14.42
N THR A 224 7.23 -8.19 15.10
CA THR A 224 6.80 -7.49 16.31
C THR A 224 6.06 -6.20 16.05
N ASN A 225 6.16 -5.64 14.82
CA ASN A 225 5.46 -4.42 14.45
C ASN A 225 3.98 -4.72 14.19
N VAL A 226 3.10 -4.02 14.91
CA VAL A 226 1.64 -4.20 14.82
C VAL A 226 1.10 -3.91 13.41
N MET A 227 1.51 -2.77 12.84
CA MET A 227 1.08 -2.39 11.49
C MET A 227 1.72 -3.29 10.42
N GLY A 228 2.96 -3.76 10.64
CA GLY A 228 3.60 -4.75 9.78
C GLY A 228 2.83 -6.07 9.75
N ASN A 229 2.32 -6.53 10.90
CA ASN A 229 1.46 -7.71 10.97
C ASN A 229 0.08 -7.48 10.33
N TRP A 230 -0.48 -6.28 10.48
CA TRP A 230 -1.72 -5.89 9.81
C TRP A 230 -1.54 -5.91 8.27
N LEU A 231 -0.46 -5.36 7.74
CA LEU A 231 -0.14 -5.42 6.31
C LEU A 231 0.03 -6.86 5.81
N ARG A 232 0.71 -7.73 6.59
CA ARG A 232 0.85 -9.16 6.25
C ARG A 232 -0.47 -9.89 6.10
N SER A 233 -1.50 -9.44 6.78
CA SER A 233 -2.83 -10.04 6.66
C SER A 233 -3.54 -9.64 5.37
N LYS A 234 -3.01 -8.70 4.60
CA LYS A 234 -3.67 -8.25 3.36
C LYS A 234 -3.41 -9.20 2.21
N ASN A 235 -4.33 -9.20 1.26
CA ASN A 235 -4.19 -9.93 0.01
C ASN A 235 -3.44 -9.09 -1.03
N THR A 236 -2.83 -9.75 -1.99
CA THR A 236 -2.26 -9.13 -3.19
C THR A 236 -3.28 -9.13 -4.34
N ILE A 237 -4.19 -10.13 -4.32
CA ILE A 237 -5.28 -10.25 -5.29
C ILE A 237 -6.56 -10.52 -4.51
N GLN A 238 -7.60 -9.76 -4.80
CA GLN A 238 -8.89 -9.84 -4.11
C GLN A 238 -10.05 -9.73 -5.09
N ILE A 239 -11.05 -10.61 -4.98
CA ILE A 239 -12.33 -10.45 -5.66
C ILE A 239 -13.36 -9.91 -4.65
N VAL A 240 -14.05 -8.84 -5.04
CA VAL A 240 -15.20 -8.31 -4.28
C VAL A 240 -16.34 -8.03 -5.25
N GLY A 241 -17.49 -8.65 -5.01
CA GLY A 241 -18.59 -8.66 -5.96
C GLY A 241 -18.16 -9.30 -7.28
N GLU A 242 -18.27 -8.57 -8.37
CA GLU A 242 -17.82 -8.97 -9.71
C GLU A 242 -16.45 -8.40 -10.11
N ASN A 243 -15.79 -7.66 -9.21
CA ASN A 243 -14.54 -6.96 -9.52
C ASN A 243 -13.34 -7.71 -8.92
N LEU A 244 -12.29 -7.81 -9.72
CA LEU A 244 -10.97 -8.28 -9.28
C LEU A 244 -10.07 -7.06 -9.07
N TYR A 245 -9.46 -6.99 -7.88
CA TYR A 245 -8.53 -5.96 -7.49
C TYR A 245 -7.13 -6.54 -7.37
N VAL A 246 -6.17 -5.90 -8.03
CA VAL A 246 -4.76 -6.26 -8.02
C VAL A 246 -3.96 -5.02 -8.40
N HIS A 247 -2.92 -4.71 -7.62
CA HIS A 247 -2.05 -3.59 -7.93
C HIS A 247 -1.34 -3.81 -9.27
N ALA A 248 -1.39 -2.81 -10.15
CA ALA A 248 -0.76 -2.74 -11.47
C ALA A 248 -1.23 -3.75 -12.54
N GLY A 249 -1.96 -4.83 -12.22
CA GLY A 249 -2.56 -5.75 -13.20
C GLY A 249 -1.92 -7.13 -13.26
N LEU A 250 -2.46 -8.01 -14.13
CA LEU A 250 -2.03 -9.40 -14.32
C LEU A 250 -1.29 -9.56 -15.64
N SER A 251 -0.04 -10.04 -15.59
CA SER A 251 0.75 -10.29 -16.79
C SER A 251 0.31 -11.61 -17.49
N LYS A 252 0.65 -11.74 -18.80
CA LYS A 252 0.43 -13.01 -19.52
C LYS A 252 1.12 -14.18 -18.85
N VAL A 253 2.37 -14.00 -18.39
CA VAL A 253 3.14 -15.03 -17.67
C VAL A 253 2.44 -15.41 -16.36
N PHE A 254 1.83 -14.44 -15.68
CA PHE A 254 1.03 -14.70 -14.49
C PHE A 254 -0.21 -15.56 -14.83
N MET A 255 -0.90 -15.25 -15.91
CA MET A 255 -2.10 -15.98 -16.34
C MET A 255 -1.82 -17.43 -16.81
N GLU A 256 -0.59 -17.73 -17.16
CA GLU A 256 -0.13 -19.09 -17.54
C GLU A 256 0.26 -19.96 -16.33
N ARG A 257 0.16 -19.42 -15.10
CA ARG A 257 0.48 -20.14 -13.87
C ARG A 257 -0.64 -21.09 -13.48
N GLU A 258 -0.25 -22.17 -12.81
CA GLU A 258 -1.18 -23.18 -12.32
C GLU A 258 -1.73 -22.86 -10.91
N GLU A 259 -1.07 -21.94 -10.18
CA GLU A 259 -1.49 -21.59 -8.83
C GLU A 259 -2.79 -20.81 -8.80
N THR A 260 -3.62 -21.14 -7.85
CA THR A 260 -4.88 -20.43 -7.56
C THR A 260 -4.63 -19.07 -6.86
N ILE A 261 -5.61 -18.16 -6.89
CA ILE A 261 -5.51 -16.87 -6.18
C ILE A 261 -5.17 -17.04 -4.68
N PRO A 262 -5.82 -17.95 -3.91
CA PRO A 262 -5.42 -18.17 -2.52
C PRO A 262 -3.96 -18.62 -2.36
N GLU A 263 -3.48 -19.52 -3.22
CA GLU A 263 -2.09 -19.96 -3.19
C GLU A 263 -1.12 -18.82 -3.49
N ILE A 264 -1.45 -17.96 -4.45
CA ILE A 264 -0.65 -16.77 -4.77
C ILE A 264 -0.59 -15.80 -3.59
N ASN A 265 -1.73 -15.48 -2.99
CA ASN A 265 -1.78 -14.63 -1.81
C ASN A 265 -0.94 -15.20 -0.66
N GLU A 266 -0.97 -16.51 -0.47
CA GLU A 266 -0.18 -17.20 0.54
C GLU A 266 1.32 -17.19 0.21
N LEU A 267 1.68 -17.44 -1.05
CA LEU A 267 3.07 -17.37 -1.51
C LEU A 267 3.67 -15.99 -1.31
N VAL A 268 2.95 -14.92 -1.71
CA VAL A 268 3.40 -13.55 -1.50
C VAL A 268 3.58 -13.27 -0.02
N SER A 269 2.59 -13.58 0.81
CA SER A 269 2.65 -13.33 2.24
C SER A 269 3.81 -14.03 2.94
N LYS A 270 4.14 -15.25 2.55
CA LYS A 270 5.29 -16.00 3.08
C LYS A 270 6.61 -15.47 2.57
N SER A 271 6.64 -14.98 1.33
CA SER A 271 7.88 -14.59 0.66
C SER A 271 8.27 -13.14 0.86
N ILE A 272 7.33 -12.29 1.26
CA ILE A 272 7.52 -10.84 1.34
C ILE A 272 8.66 -10.43 2.29
N TYR A 273 9.03 -11.29 3.22
CA TYR A 273 10.09 -11.09 4.19
C TYR A 273 11.36 -11.89 3.92
N LEU A 274 11.36 -12.70 2.87
CA LEU A 274 12.53 -13.49 2.52
C LEU A 274 13.59 -12.58 1.88
N SER A 275 14.84 -12.81 2.24
CA SER A 275 15.98 -12.15 1.61
C SER A 275 16.02 -12.46 0.10
N LYS A 276 16.74 -11.64 -0.65
CA LYS A 276 16.96 -11.85 -2.09
C LYS A 276 17.56 -13.24 -2.39
N GLU A 277 18.42 -13.73 -1.49
CA GLU A 277 19.10 -15.03 -1.59
C GLU A 277 18.11 -16.20 -1.40
N GLU A 278 17.32 -16.15 -0.33
CA GLU A 278 16.31 -17.17 -0.05
C GLU A 278 15.28 -17.30 -1.18
N ARG A 279 14.94 -16.18 -1.82
CA ARG A 279 14.01 -16.19 -2.97
C ARG A 279 14.60 -16.76 -4.23
N LYS A 280 15.89 -16.47 -4.53
CA LYS A 280 16.56 -17.06 -5.69
C LYS A 280 16.57 -18.59 -5.65
N ASN A 281 16.62 -19.15 -4.44
CA ASN A 281 16.62 -20.59 -4.23
C ASN A 281 15.23 -21.22 -4.22
N ASN A 282 14.17 -20.42 -4.30
CA ASN A 282 12.80 -20.89 -4.29
C ASN A 282 12.04 -20.36 -5.52
N ILE A 283 12.02 -21.17 -6.59
CA ILE A 283 11.45 -20.83 -7.91
C ILE A 283 9.95 -20.50 -7.88
N ARG A 284 9.25 -20.89 -6.80
CA ARG A 284 7.80 -20.61 -6.63
C ARG A 284 7.51 -19.19 -6.12
N ILE A 285 8.53 -18.49 -5.63
CA ILE A 285 8.37 -17.16 -5.03
C ILE A 285 8.34 -16.10 -6.12
N LEU A 286 7.23 -15.39 -6.21
CA LEU A 286 7.05 -14.26 -7.12
C LEU A 286 7.19 -12.94 -6.39
N PRO A 287 7.95 -11.98 -6.93
CA PRO A 287 7.78 -10.58 -6.54
C PRO A 287 6.42 -10.06 -7.03
N ILE A 288 5.79 -9.18 -6.25
CA ILE A 288 4.55 -8.49 -6.66
C ILE A 288 4.78 -7.76 -7.99
N SER A 289 5.98 -7.22 -8.21
CA SER A 289 6.38 -6.58 -9.46
C SER A 289 6.27 -7.47 -10.72
N PHE A 290 6.15 -8.79 -10.60
CA PHE A 290 5.85 -9.69 -11.73
C PHE A 290 4.36 -9.74 -12.09
N ILE A 291 3.50 -9.18 -11.22
CA ILE A 291 2.07 -9.06 -11.49
C ILE A 291 1.81 -7.87 -12.44
N VAL A 292 2.81 -7.01 -12.64
CA VAL A 292 2.71 -5.76 -13.39
C VAL A 292 2.74 -5.97 -14.90
N ILE A 293 1.64 -5.72 -15.58
CA ILE A 293 1.60 -5.11 -16.92
C ILE A 293 0.31 -4.27 -17.01
N VAL A 294 0.49 -3.02 -17.42
CA VAL A 294 -0.57 -2.06 -17.70
C VAL A 294 -1.64 -2.69 -18.60
N ILE A 295 -2.82 -2.93 -18.05
CA ILE A 295 -3.99 -3.24 -18.86
C ILE A 295 -4.85 -1.97 -18.88
N THR A 296 -4.86 -1.31 -20.03
CA THR A 296 -5.92 -0.36 -20.33
C THR A 296 -7.21 -1.16 -20.47
N VAL A 297 -8.02 -1.21 -19.42
CA VAL A 297 -9.30 -1.92 -19.43
C VAL A 297 -10.27 -1.18 -20.36
N ARG A 298 -10.42 -1.68 -21.60
CA ARG A 298 -11.65 -1.45 -22.36
C ARG A 298 -12.68 -2.47 -21.90
N CYS A 299 -13.88 -1.98 -21.64
CA CYS A 299 -15.09 -2.77 -21.32
C CYS A 299 -15.21 -3.99 -22.26
N GLY A 300 -14.98 -5.20 -21.77
CA GLY A 300 -14.95 -6.45 -22.55
C GLY A 300 -14.04 -7.55 -21.97
N ILE A 301 -13.08 -7.18 -21.11
CA ILE A 301 -12.13 -8.13 -20.51
C ILE A 301 -12.74 -8.89 -19.33
N VAL A 302 -13.80 -8.37 -18.72
CA VAL A 302 -14.52 -9.03 -17.59
C VAL A 302 -15.01 -10.45 -17.99
N GLU A 303 -15.38 -10.66 -19.22
CA GLU A 303 -15.85 -11.96 -19.72
C GLU A 303 -14.69 -12.96 -19.86
N TRP A 304 -13.49 -12.48 -20.22
CA TRP A 304 -12.29 -13.30 -20.34
C TRP A 304 -11.73 -13.72 -18.96
N LEU A 305 -11.75 -12.81 -17.99
CA LEU A 305 -11.41 -13.11 -16.59
C LEU A 305 -12.41 -14.08 -15.95
N ARG A 306 -13.70 -14.00 -16.28
CA ARG A 306 -14.69 -15.01 -15.90
C ARG A 306 -14.37 -16.40 -16.46
N LEU A 307 -13.88 -16.49 -17.69
CA LEU A 307 -13.47 -17.77 -18.32
C LEU A 307 -12.20 -18.31 -17.66
N ALA A 308 -11.20 -17.49 -17.38
CA ALA A 308 -9.98 -17.91 -16.69
C ALA A 308 -10.25 -18.40 -15.26
N VAL A 309 -11.08 -17.67 -14.50
CA VAL A 309 -11.48 -18.07 -13.13
C VAL A 309 -12.42 -19.28 -13.12
N SER A 310 -13.23 -19.50 -14.17
CA SER A 310 -14.12 -20.67 -14.27
C SER A 310 -13.40 -21.94 -14.71
N THR A 311 -12.22 -21.81 -15.33
CA THR A 311 -11.40 -22.96 -15.78
C THR A 311 -10.42 -23.45 -14.69
N VAL A 312 -10.30 -22.70 -13.59
CA VAL A 312 -9.47 -23.01 -12.40
C VAL A 312 -10.34 -23.57 -11.26
N ARG A 313 -11.38 -24.33 -11.58
CA ARG A 313 -12.16 -25.12 -10.61
C ARG A 313 -11.72 -26.56 -10.59
#